data_382b761114cc20066e835172b22c73fe
#
_entry.id   382b761114cc20066e835172b22c73fe
#
_cell.length_a   1.000
_cell.length_b   1.000
_cell.length_c   1.000
_cell.angle_alpha   90.00
_cell.angle_beta   90.00
_cell.angle_gamma   90.00
#
_symmetry.space_group_name_H-M   'P 1'
#
loop_
_entity.id
_entity.type
_entity.pdbx_description
1 polymer ?
#
loop_
_entity_poly.entity_id
_entity_poly.type
_entity_poly.pdbx_seq_one_letter_code
_entity_poly.pdbx_strand_id
1 'polypeptide(L)'
;IEFVKRYNNLEFNDAIRQLASEYGIEMEENRGYGEDLEIYYNINRDAALFFYKAFTEKANKGYSYMKRRGIRPEILKKFGIGYADESWNSLYEHLTQKGYPVDKLIEVGLVSESKGRYYDKFRNRVIFPIINTAGKVIGFGGRAIDPSDNPKYLNSPESKVFRKKNNLYGLNLSRASVGKEGFIILVEGYMDTISLYQGGITNVVASLGTALTENQSHLIKRYTKDVVLSYDSDSAGVAAALRGMEILHNDGLKVRIIKISGG
;
A
#
# COMPACT_ATOMS: atom_id res chain seq x y z
N ILE A 1 -3.89 23.56 15.82
CA ILE A 1 -3.92 22.15 15.31
C ILE A 1 -4.20 22.14 13.81
N GLU A 2 -5.26 22.79 13.32
CA GLU A 2 -5.64 22.78 11.90
C GLU A 2 -4.54 23.34 10.98
N PHE A 3 -3.81 24.38 11.40
CA PHE A 3 -2.66 24.89 10.70
C PHE A 3 -1.54 23.86 10.58
N VAL A 4 -1.17 23.18 11.68
CA VAL A 4 -0.13 22.14 11.69
C VAL A 4 -0.54 20.93 10.87
N LYS A 5 -1.79 20.53 10.93
CA LYS A 5 -2.35 19.50 10.04
C LYS A 5 -2.12 19.82 8.57
N ARG A 6 -2.50 21.04 8.17
CA ARG A 6 -2.40 21.47 6.75
C ARG A 6 -0.96 21.71 6.33
N TYR A 7 -0.16 22.35 7.16
CA TYR A 7 1.22 22.68 6.86
C TYR A 7 2.11 21.43 6.73
N ASN A 8 1.98 20.49 7.70
CA ASN A 8 2.75 19.26 7.73
C ASN A 8 2.04 18.06 7.08
N ASN A 9 0.83 18.28 6.56
CA ASN A 9 0.00 17.24 5.93
C ASN A 9 -0.23 16.03 6.84
N LEU A 10 -0.60 16.30 8.09
CA LEU A 10 -0.79 15.32 9.15
C LEU A 10 -2.28 15.03 9.42
N GLU A 11 -2.57 13.86 9.94
CA GLU A 11 -3.86 13.58 10.57
C GLU A 11 -3.99 14.35 11.89
N PHE A 12 -5.25 14.52 12.37
CA PHE A 12 -5.52 15.30 13.58
C PHE A 12 -4.72 14.83 14.80
N ASN A 13 -4.67 13.52 15.03
CA ASN A 13 -3.93 12.95 16.16
C ASN A 13 -2.41 13.10 16.01
N ASP A 14 -1.87 13.00 14.79
CA ASP A 14 -0.44 13.17 14.53
C ASP A 14 -0.02 14.63 14.69
N ALA A 15 -0.88 15.58 14.28
CA ALA A 15 -0.67 17.01 14.50
C ALA A 15 -0.70 17.36 15.99
N ILE A 16 -1.60 16.73 16.78
CA ILE A 16 -1.62 16.90 18.23
C ILE A 16 -0.34 16.36 18.86
N ARG A 17 0.10 15.17 18.48
CA ARG A 17 1.36 14.57 19.00
C ARG A 17 2.57 15.42 18.68
N GLN A 18 2.65 15.94 17.46
CA GLN A 18 3.73 16.84 17.07
C GLN A 18 3.73 18.11 17.94
N LEU A 19 2.59 18.76 18.06
CA LEU A 19 2.48 19.96 18.92
C LEU A 19 2.80 19.66 20.38
N ALA A 20 2.27 18.57 20.93
CA ALA A 20 2.57 18.18 22.32
C ALA A 20 4.09 17.98 22.52
N SER A 21 4.76 17.32 21.58
CA SER A 21 6.22 17.14 21.61
C SER A 21 6.98 18.46 21.50
N GLU A 22 6.55 19.36 20.61
CA GLU A 22 7.20 20.67 20.42
C GLU A 22 7.06 21.60 21.64
N TYR A 23 5.94 21.49 22.34
CA TYR A 23 5.66 22.34 23.52
C TYR A 23 5.89 21.63 24.86
N GLY A 24 6.48 20.43 24.86
CA GLY A 24 6.78 19.69 26.10
C GLY A 24 5.56 19.30 26.91
N ILE A 25 4.39 19.18 26.25
CA ILE A 25 3.15 18.78 26.89
C ILE A 25 3.14 17.26 26.97
N GLU A 26 3.17 16.71 28.16
CA GLU A 26 2.89 15.30 28.37
C GLU A 26 1.43 15.01 28.00
N MET A 27 1.23 14.33 26.87
CA MET A 27 -0.07 13.80 26.56
C MET A 27 -0.32 12.58 27.45
N GLU A 28 -1.41 12.61 28.21
CA GLU A 28 -1.96 11.36 28.72
C GLU A 28 -2.26 10.47 27.52
N GLU A 29 -1.33 9.60 27.17
CA GLU A 29 -1.60 8.54 26.23
C GLU A 29 -2.75 7.74 26.79
N ASN A 30 -3.82 7.67 26.03
CA ASN A 30 -4.86 6.68 26.24
C ASN A 30 -4.17 5.32 25.93
N ARG A 31 -3.41 4.84 26.92
CA ARG A 31 -2.44 3.74 26.83
C ARG A 31 -3.05 2.47 26.24
N GLY A 32 -4.37 2.31 26.35
CA GLY A 32 -5.06 1.16 25.80
C GLY A 32 -5.26 1.15 24.27
N TYR A 33 -5.35 2.31 23.59
CA TYR A 33 -5.65 2.35 22.14
C TYR A 33 -4.40 2.46 21.27
N GLY A 34 -3.32 3.11 21.77
CA GLY A 34 -2.05 3.26 21.03
C GLY A 34 -1.21 1.99 21.07
N GLU A 35 -1.10 1.34 22.24
CA GLU A 35 -0.38 0.07 22.40
C GLU A 35 -1.04 -1.07 21.62
N ASP A 36 -2.38 -1.06 21.52
CA ASP A 36 -3.16 -2.05 20.77
C ASP A 36 -2.90 -1.99 19.25
N LEU A 37 -2.53 -0.82 18.69
CA LEU A 37 -2.21 -0.67 17.27
C LEU A 37 -0.73 -0.92 16.96
N GLU A 38 0.18 -0.65 17.90
CA GLU A 38 1.62 -0.75 17.67
C GLU A 38 2.05 -2.19 17.38
N ILE A 39 1.42 -3.17 18.02
CA ILE A 39 1.70 -4.58 17.73
C ILE A 39 1.43 -4.93 16.26
N TYR A 40 0.36 -4.41 15.64
CA TYR A 40 0.03 -4.66 14.24
C TYR A 40 1.04 -4.01 13.28
N TYR A 41 1.50 -2.80 13.60
CA TYR A 41 2.56 -2.14 12.84
C TYR A 41 3.89 -2.90 12.95
N ASN A 42 4.24 -3.40 14.13
CA ASN A 42 5.45 -4.19 14.35
C ASN A 42 5.39 -5.52 13.59
N ILE A 43 4.27 -6.23 13.63
CA ILE A 43 4.03 -7.46 12.84
C ILE A 43 4.22 -7.18 11.35
N ASN A 44 3.55 -6.15 10.82
CA ASN A 44 3.66 -5.80 9.40
C ASN A 44 5.07 -5.38 9.00
N ARG A 45 5.77 -4.61 9.85
CA ARG A 45 7.17 -4.23 9.61
C ARG A 45 8.07 -5.47 9.53
N ASP A 46 7.94 -6.39 10.49
CA ASP A 46 8.79 -7.58 10.55
C ASP A 46 8.48 -8.55 9.41
N ALA A 47 7.22 -8.67 9.01
CA ALA A 47 6.82 -9.41 7.81
C ALA A 47 7.40 -8.76 6.54
N ALA A 48 7.37 -7.43 6.41
CA ALA A 48 7.95 -6.73 5.28
C ALA A 48 9.46 -6.98 5.18
N LEU A 49 10.18 -6.94 6.31
CA LEU A 49 11.60 -7.26 6.37
C LEU A 49 11.89 -8.72 5.98
N PHE A 50 11.08 -9.66 6.44
CA PHE A 50 11.18 -11.07 6.07
C PHE A 50 11.02 -11.25 4.55
N PHE A 51 9.97 -10.72 3.96
CA PHE A 51 9.74 -10.80 2.51
C PHE A 51 10.82 -10.07 1.71
N TYR A 52 11.29 -8.91 2.19
CA TYR A 52 12.36 -8.17 1.53
C TYR A 52 13.68 -8.95 1.54
N LYS A 53 14.03 -9.58 2.67
CA LYS A 53 15.21 -10.44 2.79
C LYS A 53 15.13 -11.60 1.79
N ALA A 54 14.02 -12.32 1.76
CA ALA A 54 13.80 -13.41 0.81
C ALA A 54 13.90 -12.94 -0.66
N PHE A 55 13.46 -11.71 -0.96
CA PHE A 55 13.56 -11.12 -2.30
C PHE A 55 14.99 -10.76 -2.68
N THR A 56 15.81 -10.32 -1.74
CA THR A 56 17.20 -9.91 -2.00
C THR A 56 18.18 -11.08 -2.01
N GLU A 57 17.79 -12.25 -1.55
CA GLU A 57 18.58 -13.47 -1.64
C GLU A 57 18.78 -13.90 -3.11
N LYS A 58 19.96 -14.47 -3.40
CA LYS A 58 20.32 -14.85 -4.76
C LYS A 58 19.37 -15.94 -5.31
N ALA A 59 19.05 -15.82 -6.61
CA ALA A 59 18.33 -16.84 -7.40
C ALA A 59 16.89 -17.13 -6.97
N ASN A 60 16.15 -16.14 -6.42
CA ASN A 60 14.73 -16.33 -6.14
C ASN A 60 13.82 -16.02 -7.34
N LYS A 61 12.65 -16.68 -7.36
CA LYS A 61 11.65 -16.54 -8.42
C LYS A 61 11.06 -15.13 -8.49
N GLY A 62 10.87 -14.47 -7.33
CA GLY A 62 10.31 -13.12 -7.24
C GLY A 62 11.18 -12.08 -7.92
N TYR A 63 12.49 -12.07 -7.63
CA TYR A 63 13.45 -11.18 -8.28
C TYR A 63 13.51 -11.43 -9.79
N SER A 64 13.58 -12.70 -10.20
CA SER A 64 13.59 -13.10 -11.61
C SER A 64 12.33 -12.64 -12.34
N TYR A 65 11.16 -12.71 -11.69
CA TYR A 65 9.90 -12.21 -12.22
C TYR A 65 9.96 -10.70 -12.45
N MET A 66 10.38 -9.90 -11.45
CA MET A 66 10.44 -8.44 -11.54
C MET A 66 11.49 -7.97 -12.56
N LYS A 67 12.62 -8.68 -12.67
CA LYS A 67 13.64 -8.43 -13.69
C LYS A 67 13.09 -8.63 -15.11
N ARG A 68 12.32 -9.71 -15.35
CA ARG A 68 11.66 -9.93 -16.66
C ARG A 68 10.61 -8.85 -16.97
N ARG A 69 10.01 -8.23 -15.94
CA ARG A 69 9.12 -7.07 -16.08
C ARG A 69 9.86 -5.76 -16.31
N GLY A 70 11.18 -5.77 -16.40
CA GLY A 70 11.98 -4.59 -16.68
C GLY A 70 12.13 -3.60 -15.51
N ILE A 71 11.84 -4.03 -14.28
CA ILE A 71 11.94 -3.14 -13.12
C ILE A 71 13.37 -3.14 -12.59
N ARG A 72 13.95 -1.93 -12.46
CA ARG A 72 15.32 -1.72 -12.01
C ARG A 72 15.49 -1.95 -10.51
N PRO A 73 16.67 -2.44 -10.06
CA PRO A 73 16.94 -2.77 -8.66
C PRO A 73 16.70 -1.62 -7.68
N GLU A 74 17.07 -0.39 -8.04
CA GLU A 74 16.85 0.79 -7.21
C GLU A 74 15.36 1.09 -6.97
N ILE A 75 14.51 0.80 -7.94
CA ILE A 75 13.05 0.95 -7.83
C ILE A 75 12.47 -0.15 -6.94
N LEU A 76 12.93 -1.40 -7.13
CA LEU A 76 12.53 -2.52 -6.26
C LEU A 76 12.84 -2.23 -4.80
N LYS A 77 14.04 -1.70 -4.53
CA LYS A 77 14.45 -1.28 -3.19
C LYS A 77 13.59 -0.13 -2.66
N LYS A 78 13.32 0.88 -3.49
CA LYS A 78 12.55 2.07 -3.11
C LYS A 78 11.11 1.73 -2.70
N PHE A 79 10.48 0.78 -3.41
CA PHE A 79 9.14 0.30 -3.08
C PHE A 79 9.13 -0.81 -2.02
N GLY A 80 10.30 -1.28 -1.57
CA GLY A 80 10.42 -2.35 -0.57
C GLY A 80 9.86 -3.68 -1.05
N ILE A 81 9.99 -3.97 -2.34
CA ILE A 81 9.42 -5.19 -2.94
C ILE A 81 9.97 -6.44 -2.26
N GLY A 82 9.07 -7.36 -1.92
CA GLY A 82 9.38 -8.61 -1.24
C GLY A 82 9.04 -9.85 -2.06
N TYR A 83 9.38 -11.00 -1.50
CA TYR A 83 9.02 -12.30 -2.05
C TYR A 83 8.53 -13.24 -0.95
N ALA A 84 7.36 -13.80 -1.13
CA ALA A 84 6.87 -14.94 -0.36
C ALA A 84 7.17 -16.21 -1.17
N ASP A 85 7.96 -17.09 -0.61
CA ASP A 85 8.31 -18.36 -1.23
C ASP A 85 7.14 -19.35 -1.30
N GLU A 86 7.39 -20.60 -1.71
CA GLU A 86 6.36 -21.62 -1.85
C GLU A 86 6.04 -22.33 -0.52
N SER A 87 6.76 -22.01 0.55
CA SER A 87 6.54 -22.60 1.86
C SER A 87 5.14 -22.30 2.39
N TRP A 88 4.59 -23.24 3.14
CA TRP A 88 3.28 -23.09 3.74
C TRP A 88 3.29 -22.34 5.07
N ASN A 89 4.43 -22.23 5.75
CA ASN A 89 4.52 -21.76 7.13
C ASN A 89 5.79 -20.99 7.49
N SER A 90 6.64 -20.62 6.51
CA SER A 90 7.93 -19.97 6.79
C SER A 90 7.77 -18.60 7.47
N LEU A 91 6.81 -17.78 7.05
CA LEU A 91 6.51 -16.52 7.72
C LEU A 91 5.85 -16.74 9.08
N TYR A 92 4.90 -17.66 9.17
CA TYR A 92 4.24 -18.01 10.43
C TYR A 92 5.26 -18.43 11.50
N GLU A 93 6.16 -19.33 11.17
CA GLU A 93 7.23 -19.78 12.08
C GLU A 93 8.16 -18.62 12.46
N HIS A 94 8.56 -17.80 11.49
CA HIS A 94 9.41 -16.65 11.76
C HIS A 94 8.76 -15.65 12.73
N LEU A 95 7.49 -15.32 12.53
CA LEU A 95 6.80 -14.35 13.39
C LEU A 95 6.45 -14.92 14.77
N THR A 96 6.09 -16.18 14.87
CA THR A 96 5.85 -16.84 16.17
C THR A 96 7.12 -16.99 16.99
N GLN A 97 8.27 -17.28 16.36
CA GLN A 97 9.58 -17.28 17.02
C GLN A 97 9.96 -15.90 17.57
N LYS A 98 9.46 -14.82 16.99
CA LYS A 98 9.60 -13.45 17.52
C LYS A 98 8.64 -13.14 18.67
N GLY A 99 7.77 -14.07 19.03
CA GLY A 99 6.82 -13.91 20.13
C GLY A 99 5.50 -13.26 19.77
N TYR A 100 5.19 -13.07 18.47
CA TYR A 100 3.90 -12.49 18.08
C TYR A 100 2.76 -13.51 18.27
N PRO A 101 1.63 -13.11 18.90
CA PRO A 101 0.46 -13.95 19.07
C PRO A 101 -0.19 -14.31 17.73
N VAL A 102 -0.60 -15.57 17.57
CA VAL A 102 -1.13 -16.11 16.31
C VAL A 102 -2.45 -15.42 15.89
N ASP A 103 -3.31 -15.09 16.84
CA ASP A 103 -4.55 -14.32 16.60
C ASP A 103 -4.24 -12.99 15.92
N LYS A 104 -3.18 -12.29 16.32
CA LYS A 104 -2.75 -11.02 15.70
C LYS A 104 -2.22 -11.22 14.28
N LEU A 105 -1.54 -12.34 14.00
CA LEU A 105 -1.10 -12.69 12.65
C LEU A 105 -2.28 -12.96 11.71
N ILE A 106 -3.34 -13.56 12.23
CA ILE A 106 -4.59 -13.78 11.50
C ILE A 106 -5.33 -12.46 11.27
N GLU A 107 -5.44 -11.60 12.29
CA GLU A 107 -6.10 -10.30 12.20
C GLU A 107 -5.48 -9.39 11.13
N VAL A 108 -4.16 -9.38 10.95
CA VAL A 108 -3.49 -8.63 9.87
C VAL A 108 -3.52 -9.37 8.52
N GLY A 109 -3.99 -10.60 8.51
CA GLY A 109 -4.12 -11.40 7.29
C GLY A 109 -2.80 -11.85 6.70
N LEU A 110 -1.80 -12.13 7.51
CA LEU A 110 -0.55 -12.76 7.12
C LEU A 110 -0.63 -14.28 7.22
N VAL A 111 -1.40 -14.77 8.19
CA VAL A 111 -1.62 -16.18 8.48
C VAL A 111 -3.11 -16.50 8.33
N SER A 112 -3.40 -17.69 7.90
CA SER A 112 -4.75 -18.26 7.83
C SER A 112 -4.79 -19.56 8.64
N GLU A 113 -5.99 -19.91 9.10
CA GLU A 113 -6.23 -21.17 9.81
C GLU A 113 -7.19 -22.04 8.99
N SER A 114 -6.91 -23.33 8.93
CA SER A 114 -7.84 -24.33 8.41
C SER A 114 -7.64 -25.66 9.14
N LYS A 115 -8.72 -26.21 9.69
CA LYS A 115 -8.73 -27.52 10.39
C LYS A 115 -7.65 -27.59 11.49
N GLY A 116 -7.49 -26.52 12.27
CA GLY A 116 -6.52 -26.43 13.35
C GLY A 116 -5.06 -26.30 12.90
N ARG A 117 -4.80 -26.02 11.62
CA ARG A 117 -3.46 -25.79 11.09
C ARG A 117 -3.33 -24.35 10.62
N TYR A 118 -2.19 -23.72 10.97
CA TYR A 118 -1.84 -22.37 10.56
C TYR A 118 -0.93 -22.42 9.34
N TYR A 119 -1.18 -21.50 8.39
CA TYR A 119 -0.39 -21.41 7.16
C TYR A 119 -0.30 -19.98 6.66
N ASP A 120 0.76 -19.69 5.91
CA ASP A 120 1.02 -18.39 5.32
C ASP A 120 -0.03 -18.06 4.25
N LYS A 121 -0.59 -16.85 4.33
CA LYS A 121 -1.58 -16.40 3.34
C LYS A 121 -0.96 -16.10 1.98
N PHE A 122 0.25 -15.54 1.98
CA PHE A 122 0.98 -15.23 0.76
C PHE A 122 2.02 -16.32 0.52
N ARG A 123 1.94 -16.99 -0.61
CA ARG A 123 2.86 -18.05 -1.06
C ARG A 123 3.10 -17.92 -2.55
N ASN A 124 4.33 -18.15 -3.00
CA ASN A 124 4.75 -18.05 -4.40
C ASN A 124 4.34 -16.72 -5.05
N ARG A 125 4.58 -15.59 -4.33
CA ARG A 125 4.13 -14.27 -4.77
C ARG A 125 5.22 -13.22 -4.62
N VAL A 126 5.27 -12.31 -5.59
CA VAL A 126 5.93 -10.99 -5.37
C VAL A 126 5.07 -10.19 -4.42
N ILE A 127 5.69 -9.62 -3.39
CA ILE A 127 5.02 -8.87 -2.33
C ILE A 127 5.24 -7.36 -2.49
N PHE A 128 4.16 -6.62 -2.43
CA PHE A 128 4.10 -5.17 -2.48
C PHE A 128 3.65 -4.66 -1.11
N PRO A 129 4.55 -4.14 -0.27
CA PRO A 129 4.13 -3.56 1.00
C PRO A 129 3.29 -2.31 0.76
N ILE A 130 2.17 -2.22 1.46
CA ILE A 130 1.31 -1.04 1.45
C ILE A 130 1.74 -0.18 2.63
N ILE A 131 2.24 1.01 2.33
CA ILE A 131 2.84 1.92 3.31
C ILE A 131 1.97 3.17 3.38
N ASN A 132 1.56 3.56 4.58
CA ASN A 132 0.80 4.78 4.80
C ASN A 132 1.70 6.04 4.72
N THR A 133 1.09 7.21 4.78
CA THR A 133 1.81 8.49 4.71
C THR A 133 2.73 8.77 5.90
N ALA A 134 2.55 8.06 7.03
CA ALA A 134 3.46 8.08 8.17
C ALA A 134 4.65 7.11 8.02
N GLY A 135 4.77 6.39 6.89
CA GLY A 135 5.86 5.43 6.64
C GLY A 135 5.68 4.08 7.31
N LYS A 136 4.53 3.79 7.93
CA LYS A 136 4.25 2.50 8.56
C LYS A 136 3.68 1.52 7.53
N VAL A 137 4.15 0.27 7.53
CA VAL A 137 3.55 -0.81 6.72
C VAL A 137 2.22 -1.21 7.34
N ILE A 138 1.15 -1.12 6.54
CA ILE A 138 -0.22 -1.36 7.01
C ILE A 138 -0.83 -2.64 6.43
N GLY A 139 -0.26 -3.19 5.37
CA GLY A 139 -0.71 -4.40 4.71
C GLY A 139 0.14 -4.74 3.50
N PHE A 140 -0.31 -5.69 2.71
CA PHE A 140 0.43 -6.21 1.57
C PHE A 140 -0.48 -6.50 0.38
N GLY A 141 0.06 -6.30 -0.81
CA GLY A 141 -0.41 -6.91 -2.04
C GLY A 141 0.52 -8.05 -2.45
N GLY A 142 -0.01 -9.11 -3.04
CA GLY A 142 0.79 -10.23 -3.53
C GLY A 142 0.43 -10.58 -4.97
N ARG A 143 1.38 -10.53 -5.90
CA ARG A 143 1.21 -10.96 -7.29
C ARG A 143 1.68 -12.41 -7.46
N ALA A 144 0.82 -13.27 -7.95
CA ALA A 144 1.18 -14.64 -8.31
C ALA A 144 2.30 -14.66 -9.36
N ILE A 145 3.30 -15.49 -9.13
CA ILE A 145 4.42 -15.69 -10.07
C ILE A 145 4.03 -16.71 -11.13
N ASP A 146 3.39 -17.79 -10.71
CA ASP A 146 2.86 -18.79 -11.60
C ASP A 146 1.47 -18.36 -12.14
N PRO A 147 1.21 -18.42 -13.45
CA PRO A 147 -0.10 -18.10 -14.01
C PRO A 147 -1.24 -19.00 -13.50
N SER A 148 -0.94 -20.22 -13.03
CA SER A 148 -1.93 -21.14 -12.44
C SER A 148 -2.37 -20.74 -11.04
N ASP A 149 -1.57 -19.91 -10.32
CA ASP A 149 -1.88 -19.47 -8.97
C ASP A 149 -3.00 -18.42 -8.96
N ASN A 150 -4.13 -18.75 -8.39
CA ASN A 150 -5.27 -17.85 -8.24
C ASN A 150 -5.44 -17.38 -6.79
N PRO A 151 -5.90 -16.14 -6.60
CA PRO A 151 -6.10 -15.07 -7.59
C PRO A 151 -4.76 -14.47 -8.07
N LYS A 152 -4.75 -13.89 -9.28
CA LYS A 152 -3.59 -13.19 -9.87
C LYS A 152 -3.00 -12.15 -8.92
N TYR A 153 -3.85 -11.37 -8.25
CA TYR A 153 -3.49 -10.46 -7.16
C TYR A 153 -4.27 -10.83 -5.90
N LEU A 154 -3.58 -10.88 -4.79
CA LEU A 154 -4.11 -11.11 -3.45
C LEU A 154 -3.72 -9.94 -2.56
N ASN A 155 -4.68 -9.32 -1.88
CA ASN A 155 -4.43 -8.25 -0.94
C ASN A 155 -4.68 -8.71 0.50
N SER A 156 -4.01 -8.06 1.47
CA SER A 156 -4.37 -8.17 2.87
C SER A 156 -5.87 -7.88 3.06
N PRO A 157 -6.55 -8.54 3.98
CA PRO A 157 -7.91 -8.18 4.38
C PRO A 157 -7.92 -6.82 5.08
N GLU A 158 -9.11 -6.29 5.33
CA GLU A 158 -9.29 -5.18 6.25
C GLU A 158 -8.79 -5.57 7.64
N SER A 159 -8.14 -4.64 8.34
CA SER A 159 -7.64 -4.86 9.70
C SER A 159 -7.73 -3.58 10.52
N LYS A 160 -7.30 -3.62 11.78
CA LYS A 160 -7.27 -2.43 12.66
C LYS A 160 -6.38 -1.31 12.09
N VAL A 161 -5.34 -1.65 11.31
CA VAL A 161 -4.38 -0.68 10.73
C VAL A 161 -4.52 -0.51 9.22
N PHE A 162 -5.33 -1.32 8.54
CA PHE A 162 -5.49 -1.28 7.10
C PHE A 162 -6.95 -1.27 6.67
N ARG A 163 -7.32 -0.25 5.91
CA ARG A 163 -8.61 -0.14 5.21
C ARG A 163 -8.35 0.26 3.76
N LYS A 164 -8.63 -0.62 2.81
CA LYS A 164 -8.38 -0.39 1.37
C LYS A 164 -9.02 0.91 0.88
N LYS A 165 -10.27 1.14 1.30
CA LYS A 165 -11.04 2.33 0.91
C LYS A 165 -10.45 3.66 1.38
N ASN A 166 -9.51 3.65 2.33
CA ASN A 166 -8.91 4.86 2.91
C ASN A 166 -7.46 5.06 2.48
N ASN A 167 -6.91 4.17 1.65
CA ASN A 167 -5.50 4.18 1.30
C ASN A 167 -5.29 4.11 -0.21
N LEU A 168 -4.17 4.67 -0.67
CA LEU A 168 -3.71 4.59 -2.05
C LEU A 168 -2.28 4.06 -2.06
N TYR A 169 -2.00 3.10 -2.95
CA TYR A 169 -0.65 2.57 -3.12
C TYR A 169 0.28 3.63 -3.72
N GLY A 170 1.48 3.73 -3.18
CA GLY A 170 2.50 4.66 -3.66
C GLY A 170 2.39 6.10 -3.12
N LEU A 171 1.30 6.46 -2.42
CA LEU A 171 1.09 7.82 -1.94
C LEU A 171 2.20 8.31 -0.99
N ASN A 172 2.75 7.43 -0.16
CA ASN A 172 3.89 7.73 0.70
C ASN A 172 5.12 8.23 -0.07
N LEU A 173 5.34 7.73 -1.29
CA LEU A 173 6.45 8.14 -2.17
C LEU A 173 6.07 9.32 -3.07
N SER A 174 4.80 9.41 -3.48
CA SER A 174 4.34 10.36 -4.51
C SER A 174 3.97 11.72 -3.95
N ARG A 175 3.64 11.84 -2.66
CA ARG A 175 3.08 13.06 -2.05
C ARG A 175 3.91 14.33 -2.31
N ALA A 176 5.24 14.24 -2.23
CA ALA A 176 6.11 15.37 -2.48
C ALA A 176 6.08 15.83 -3.96
N SER A 177 6.05 14.85 -4.87
CA SER A 177 5.93 15.11 -6.32
C SER A 177 4.56 15.67 -6.68
N VAL A 178 3.48 15.20 -6.05
CA VAL A 178 2.13 15.75 -6.24
C VAL A 178 2.11 17.24 -5.87
N GLY A 179 2.71 17.62 -4.74
CA GLY A 179 2.82 19.02 -4.32
C GLY A 179 3.61 19.88 -5.31
N LYS A 180 4.67 19.33 -5.92
CA LYS A 180 5.50 20.03 -6.90
C LYS A 180 4.82 20.16 -8.27
N GLU A 181 4.24 19.07 -8.76
CA GLU A 181 3.62 19.00 -10.09
C GLU A 181 2.20 19.59 -10.10
N GLY A 182 1.56 19.74 -8.95
CA GLY A 182 0.22 20.28 -8.80
C GLY A 182 -0.92 19.33 -9.18
N PHE A 183 -0.62 18.10 -9.60
CA PHE A 183 -1.62 17.09 -9.95
C PHE A 183 -1.18 15.68 -9.54
N ILE A 184 -2.13 14.75 -9.45
CA ILE A 184 -1.89 13.34 -9.18
C ILE A 184 -2.35 12.47 -10.34
N ILE A 185 -1.62 11.41 -10.64
CA ILE A 185 -2.03 10.39 -11.60
C ILE A 185 -2.53 9.17 -10.84
N LEU A 186 -3.75 8.76 -11.12
CA LEU A 186 -4.38 7.58 -10.54
C LEU A 186 -4.43 6.47 -11.59
N VAL A 187 -3.81 5.34 -11.26
CA VAL A 187 -3.77 4.11 -12.07
C VAL A 187 -4.45 2.95 -11.35
N GLU A 188 -4.58 1.78 -11.99
CA GLU A 188 -5.32 0.64 -11.43
C GLU A 188 -4.51 -0.17 -10.43
N GLY A 189 -3.21 -0.39 -10.68
CA GLY A 189 -2.47 -1.40 -9.95
C GLY A 189 -1.05 -1.05 -9.52
N TYR A 190 -0.48 -2.01 -8.78
CA TYR A 190 0.89 -1.91 -8.24
C TYR A 190 1.93 -1.73 -9.33
N MET A 191 1.83 -2.55 -10.40
CA MET A 191 2.83 -2.55 -11.46
C MET A 191 2.78 -1.28 -12.29
N ASP A 192 1.59 -0.72 -12.52
CA ASP A 192 1.41 0.53 -13.26
C ASP A 192 2.06 1.69 -12.51
N THR A 193 1.81 1.76 -11.17
CA THR A 193 2.47 2.73 -10.30
C THR A 193 4.00 2.61 -10.38
N ILE A 194 4.53 1.40 -10.24
CA ILE A 194 5.98 1.17 -10.23
C ILE A 194 6.60 1.50 -11.57
N SER A 195 5.95 1.12 -12.68
CA SER A 195 6.43 1.35 -14.04
C SER A 195 6.46 2.84 -14.39
N LEU A 196 5.39 3.59 -14.07
CA LEU A 196 5.35 5.03 -14.27
C LEU A 196 6.37 5.74 -13.39
N TYR A 197 6.46 5.35 -12.12
CA TYR A 197 7.45 5.91 -11.21
C TYR A 197 8.89 5.69 -11.71
N GLN A 198 9.21 4.51 -12.23
CA GLN A 198 10.48 4.21 -12.86
C GLN A 198 10.74 5.08 -14.08
N GLY A 199 9.72 5.41 -14.86
CA GLY A 199 9.78 6.31 -16.00
C GLY A 199 9.94 7.79 -15.65
N GLY A 200 10.04 8.13 -14.34
CA GLY A 200 10.18 9.51 -13.87
C GLY A 200 8.86 10.21 -13.53
N ILE A 201 7.72 9.55 -13.75
CA ILE A 201 6.39 10.06 -13.38
C ILE A 201 6.14 9.68 -11.92
N THR A 202 6.59 10.53 -10.99
CA THR A 202 6.64 10.18 -9.57
C THR A 202 5.42 10.64 -8.76
N ASN A 203 4.51 11.40 -9.37
CA ASN A 203 3.22 11.82 -8.80
C ASN A 203 2.08 10.82 -9.09
N VAL A 204 2.37 9.53 -9.09
CA VAL A 204 1.47 8.43 -9.44
C VAL A 204 1.08 7.59 -8.22
N VAL A 205 -0.18 7.20 -8.14
CA VAL A 205 -0.75 6.33 -7.11
C VAL A 205 -1.73 5.33 -7.73
N ALA A 206 -2.03 4.25 -7.02
CA ALA A 206 -3.06 3.30 -7.45
C ALA A 206 -4.11 3.05 -6.37
N SER A 207 -5.31 2.67 -6.81
CA SER A 207 -6.30 2.02 -5.96
C SER A 207 -5.81 0.61 -5.56
N LEU A 208 -6.39 0.04 -4.50
CA LEU A 208 -5.91 -1.22 -3.92
C LEU A 208 -6.76 -2.43 -4.37
N GLY A 209 -6.96 -2.55 -5.69
CA GLY A 209 -7.74 -3.65 -6.27
C GLY A 209 -9.24 -3.52 -6.05
N THR A 210 -9.71 -2.30 -5.85
CA THR A 210 -11.13 -1.93 -5.74
C THR A 210 -11.40 -0.72 -6.62
N ALA A 211 -12.66 -0.50 -7.00
CA ALA A 211 -13.06 0.76 -7.59
C ALA A 211 -12.68 1.92 -6.67
N LEU A 212 -12.42 3.09 -7.24
CA LEU A 212 -12.16 4.32 -6.48
C LEU A 212 -13.32 4.59 -5.52
N THR A 213 -13.00 5.06 -4.33
CA THR A 213 -13.97 5.35 -3.28
C THR A 213 -13.98 6.85 -2.93
N GLU A 214 -15.07 7.33 -2.32
CA GLU A 214 -15.16 8.70 -1.81
C GLU A 214 -14.06 9.02 -0.80
N ASN A 215 -13.71 8.07 0.07
CA ASN A 215 -12.64 8.26 1.04
C ASN A 215 -11.27 8.44 0.37
N GLN A 216 -11.02 7.72 -0.73
CA GLN A 216 -9.80 7.91 -1.53
C GLN A 216 -9.83 9.25 -2.28
N SER A 217 -10.99 9.70 -2.76
CA SER A 217 -11.16 11.05 -3.32
C SER A 217 -10.85 12.12 -2.28
N HIS A 218 -11.44 12.03 -1.09
CA HIS A 218 -11.13 12.92 0.03
C HIS A 218 -9.63 12.90 0.41
N LEU A 219 -8.98 11.74 0.32
CA LEU A 219 -7.54 11.61 0.56
C LEU A 219 -6.74 12.36 -0.51
N ILE A 220 -7.07 12.20 -1.80
CA ILE A 220 -6.43 12.90 -2.91
C ILE A 220 -6.57 14.43 -2.76
N LYS A 221 -7.76 14.88 -2.41
CA LYS A 221 -8.10 16.30 -2.25
C LYS A 221 -7.24 17.04 -1.23
N ARG A 222 -6.63 16.34 -0.28
CA ARG A 222 -5.67 16.93 0.67
C ARG A 222 -4.37 17.36 0.01
N TYR A 223 -4.02 16.76 -1.14
CA TYR A 223 -2.74 16.98 -1.82
C TYR A 223 -2.88 17.85 -3.07
N THR A 224 -3.97 17.70 -3.80
CA THR A 224 -4.23 18.46 -5.04
C THR A 224 -5.71 18.49 -5.37
N LYS A 225 -6.09 19.43 -6.26
CA LYS A 225 -7.43 19.48 -6.87
C LYS A 225 -7.45 18.93 -8.30
N ASP A 226 -6.31 18.61 -8.87
CA ASP A 226 -6.17 18.15 -10.25
C ASP A 226 -5.78 16.68 -10.28
N VAL A 227 -6.60 15.85 -10.93
CA VAL A 227 -6.45 14.40 -11.03
C VAL A 227 -6.41 13.98 -12.49
N VAL A 228 -5.48 13.11 -12.82
CA VAL A 228 -5.41 12.43 -14.11
C VAL A 228 -5.72 10.96 -13.89
N LEU A 229 -6.80 10.45 -14.49
CA LEU A 229 -7.13 9.03 -14.52
C LEU A 229 -6.42 8.36 -15.70
N SER A 230 -5.66 7.31 -15.45
CA SER A 230 -4.97 6.52 -16.45
C SER A 230 -5.23 5.03 -16.18
N TYR A 231 -6.44 4.59 -16.56
CA TYR A 231 -6.89 3.22 -16.41
C TYR A 231 -6.76 2.45 -17.72
N ASP A 232 -6.86 1.13 -17.65
CA ASP A 232 -6.77 0.26 -18.82
C ASP A 232 -7.80 0.62 -19.88
N SER A 233 -7.47 0.42 -21.15
CA SER A 233 -8.35 0.80 -22.27
C SER A 233 -9.41 -0.24 -22.61
N ASP A 234 -9.51 -1.33 -21.84
CA ASP A 234 -10.57 -2.31 -21.98
C ASP A 234 -11.92 -1.79 -21.45
N SER A 235 -13.00 -2.52 -21.69
CA SER A 235 -14.34 -2.11 -21.28
C SER A 235 -14.50 -1.96 -19.77
N ALA A 236 -13.78 -2.76 -18.97
CA ALA A 236 -13.82 -2.69 -17.51
C ALA A 236 -13.09 -1.45 -16.99
N GLY A 237 -11.89 -1.17 -17.53
CA GLY A 237 -11.11 0.01 -17.19
C GLY A 237 -11.80 1.31 -17.60
N VAL A 238 -12.40 1.38 -18.77
CA VAL A 238 -13.22 2.54 -19.21
C VAL A 238 -14.39 2.76 -18.26
N ALA A 239 -15.13 1.72 -17.90
CA ALA A 239 -16.25 1.83 -16.97
C ALA A 239 -15.78 2.25 -15.55
N ALA A 240 -14.62 1.76 -15.11
CA ALA A 240 -14.01 2.18 -13.85
C ALA A 240 -13.56 3.65 -13.88
N ALA A 241 -12.97 4.11 -15.00
CA ALA A 241 -12.57 5.50 -15.18
C ALA A 241 -13.77 6.46 -15.13
N LEU A 242 -14.88 6.12 -15.78
CA LEU A 242 -16.10 6.94 -15.76
C LEU A 242 -16.68 7.05 -14.35
N ARG A 243 -16.79 5.92 -13.62
CA ARG A 243 -17.24 5.94 -12.21
C ARG A 243 -16.29 6.72 -11.32
N GLY A 244 -14.97 6.55 -11.51
CA GLY A 244 -13.96 7.30 -10.78
C GLY A 244 -14.02 8.79 -11.03
N MET A 245 -14.26 9.21 -12.28
CA MET A 245 -14.44 10.60 -12.67
C MET A 245 -15.65 11.22 -11.94
N GLU A 246 -16.79 10.50 -11.88
CA GLU A 246 -17.98 10.97 -11.19
C GLU A 246 -17.72 11.20 -9.70
N ILE A 247 -17.08 10.24 -9.01
CA ILE A 247 -16.74 10.35 -7.58
C ILE A 247 -15.83 11.55 -7.32
N LEU A 248 -14.78 11.72 -8.13
CA LEU A 248 -13.82 12.81 -7.98
C LEU A 248 -14.48 14.18 -8.28
N HIS A 249 -15.31 14.24 -9.32
CA HIS A 249 -16.02 15.46 -9.69
C HIS A 249 -17.01 15.90 -8.61
N ASN A 250 -17.78 14.97 -8.05
CA ASN A 250 -18.72 15.22 -6.96
C ASN A 250 -18.02 15.75 -5.70
N ASP A 251 -16.75 15.38 -5.47
CA ASP A 251 -15.91 15.92 -4.40
C ASP A 251 -15.24 17.27 -4.77
N GLY A 252 -15.48 17.80 -5.97
CA GLY A 252 -14.98 19.09 -6.44
C GLY A 252 -13.54 19.05 -6.96
N LEU A 253 -13.07 17.88 -7.39
CA LEU A 253 -11.78 17.72 -8.05
C LEU A 253 -11.92 17.92 -9.57
N LYS A 254 -10.88 18.46 -10.19
CA LYS A 254 -10.77 18.59 -11.66
C LYS A 254 -10.17 17.30 -12.20
N VAL A 255 -10.87 16.63 -13.12
CA VAL A 255 -10.49 15.32 -13.64
C VAL A 255 -10.16 15.39 -15.12
N ARG A 256 -9.05 14.81 -15.50
CA ARG A 256 -8.67 14.51 -16.88
C ARG A 256 -8.50 13.00 -17.03
N ILE A 257 -8.94 12.47 -18.14
CA ILE A 257 -8.74 11.04 -18.47
C ILE A 257 -7.71 10.98 -19.61
N ILE A 258 -6.69 10.18 -19.43
CA ILE A 258 -5.74 9.86 -20.51
C ILE A 258 -5.88 8.40 -20.89
N LYS A 259 -5.85 8.14 -22.18
CA LYS A 259 -5.80 6.81 -22.76
C LYS A 259 -4.37 6.55 -23.22
N ILE A 260 -3.74 5.51 -22.69
CA ILE A 260 -2.43 5.06 -23.18
C ILE A 260 -2.71 4.20 -24.42
N SER A 261 -2.33 4.73 -25.60
CA SER A 261 -2.41 3.99 -26.86
C SER A 261 -1.19 3.09 -26.97
N GLY A 262 -1.38 1.78 -27.13
CA GLY A 262 -0.31 0.82 -27.44
C GLY A 262 0.02 -0.16 -26.30
N GLY A 263 -0.99 -0.69 -25.62
CA GLY A 263 -0.89 -1.90 -24.77
C GLY A 263 -1.31 -3.13 -25.54
#